data_def38f5aecfa0c2c440430e34596d7e5
#
_entry.id   def38f5aecfa0c2c440430e34596d7e5
#
_cell.length_a   1.000
_cell.length_b   1.000
_cell.length_c   1.000
_cell.angle_alpha   90.00
_cell.angle_beta   90.00
_cell.angle_gamma   90.00
#
_symmetry.space_group_name_H-M   'P 1'
#
loop_
_entity.id
_entity.type
_entity.pdbx_description
1 polymer ?
#
loop_
_entity_poly.entity_id
_entity_poly.type
_entity_poly.pdbx_seq_one_letter_code
_entity_poly.pdbx_strand_id
1 'polypeptide(L)'
;MKKVILLSLLAVLFLSGCHKKEEKTVEETTTSQSTMVLEDKTIEASKEPENPRPMLLAFGNKFLNFNSLKERNQSVKEYMTEKCQEENGINVDLDAKFRSVGKIIKVFQDTDNEKQYALLGEEDSRGVKNEVLFVVQLVEEDGQYKIDNFRYEQLHVH
;
A
#
# COMPACT_ATOMS: atom_id res chain seq x y z
N MET A 1 -34.86 -8.13 32.06
CA MET A 1 -34.63 -6.96 32.92
C MET A 1 -34.07 -5.86 32.05
N LYS A 2 -34.86 -4.81 31.87
CA LYS A 2 -34.57 -3.63 31.05
C LYS A 2 -33.61 -2.73 31.82
N LYS A 3 -32.54 -2.25 31.18
CA LYS A 3 -31.84 -1.04 31.65
C LYS A 3 -31.64 -0.09 30.47
N VAL A 4 -32.42 0.96 30.54
CA VAL A 4 -32.34 2.21 29.76
C VAL A 4 -31.40 3.12 30.52
N ILE A 5 -30.43 3.72 29.85
CA ILE A 5 -29.68 4.94 30.26
C ILE A 5 -29.33 5.66 28.98
N LEU A 6 -30.02 6.66 28.66
CA LEU A 6 -30.05 8.09 28.94
C LEU A 6 -28.96 8.88 28.21
N LEU A 7 -29.49 9.71 27.30
CA LEU A 7 -28.88 10.83 26.56
C LEU A 7 -27.93 11.68 27.38
N SER A 8 -26.86 12.17 26.74
CA SER A 8 -26.32 13.48 27.07
C SER A 8 -25.85 14.17 25.80
N LEU A 9 -26.64 15.17 25.46
CA LEU A 9 -26.46 16.16 24.41
C LEU A 9 -25.50 17.23 24.93
N LEU A 10 -24.41 17.52 24.25
CA LEU A 10 -23.67 18.76 24.49
C LEU A 10 -23.32 19.43 23.15
N ALA A 11 -24.13 20.41 22.82
CA ALA A 11 -23.88 21.36 21.74
C ALA A 11 -22.93 22.46 22.26
N VAL A 12 -21.87 22.74 21.51
CA VAL A 12 -21.11 23.99 21.67
C VAL A 12 -20.98 24.64 20.34
N LEU A 13 -21.76 25.69 20.17
CA LEU A 13 -21.66 26.72 19.14
C LEU A 13 -20.50 27.64 19.47
N PHE A 14 -19.59 27.89 18.55
CA PHE A 14 -18.84 29.16 18.52
C PHE A 14 -18.88 29.76 17.12
N LEU A 15 -19.40 30.96 17.15
CA LEU A 15 -19.62 31.90 16.07
C LEU A 15 -18.34 32.66 15.71
N SER A 16 -18.20 32.94 14.42
CA SER A 16 -17.84 34.24 13.81
C SER A 16 -16.45 34.84 14.03
N GLY A 17 -15.83 35.15 12.91
CA GLY A 17 -14.75 36.13 12.80
C GLY A 17 -14.40 36.41 11.35
N CYS A 18 -15.25 37.16 10.62
CA CYS A 18 -14.85 37.86 9.40
C CYS A 18 -13.91 39.02 9.75
N HIS A 19 -12.78 39.16 9.03
CA HIS A 19 -12.21 40.49 8.87
C HIS A 19 -11.65 40.72 7.45
N LYS A 20 -12.04 41.87 6.93
CA LYS A 20 -11.94 42.52 5.65
C LYS A 20 -10.53 42.69 5.08
N LYS A 21 -10.52 42.71 3.73
CA LYS A 21 -9.60 43.42 2.82
C LYS A 21 -9.26 44.82 3.25
N GLU A 22 -8.00 45.21 3.01
CA GLU A 22 -7.70 46.56 2.43
C GLU A 22 -6.35 46.51 1.68
N GLU A 23 -6.38 47.11 0.50
CA GLU A 23 -5.32 47.36 -0.45
C GLU A 23 -4.69 48.72 -0.12
N LYS A 24 -3.33 48.88 -0.23
CA LYS A 24 -2.69 49.99 -0.98
C LYS A 24 -1.18 50.12 -0.76
N THR A 25 -0.49 50.14 -1.87
CA THR A 25 0.39 51.20 -2.45
C THR A 25 1.85 51.30 -1.89
N VAL A 26 2.75 50.90 -2.78
CA VAL A 26 4.06 51.43 -3.22
C VAL A 26 4.67 52.58 -2.43
N GLU A 27 5.91 52.42 -2.00
CA GLU A 27 7.02 53.34 -2.33
C GLU A 27 8.40 52.74 -1.99
N GLU A 28 9.33 53.15 -2.83
CA GLU A 28 10.74 52.76 -2.95
C GLU A 28 11.62 53.19 -1.77
N THR A 29 12.75 52.51 -1.72
CA THR A 29 14.12 53.06 -1.58
C THR A 29 14.88 52.59 -0.35
N THR A 30 16.03 52.03 -0.67
CA THR A 30 17.35 52.11 -0.05
C THR A 30 17.93 50.85 0.55
N THR A 31 18.82 50.28 -0.27
CA THR A 31 20.07 49.58 0.01
C THR A 31 20.48 49.43 1.47
N SER A 32 20.54 48.16 1.92
CA SER A 32 21.52 47.75 2.92
C SER A 32 21.92 46.29 2.64
N GLN A 33 23.16 46.13 2.20
CA GLN A 33 23.79 44.82 2.07
C GLN A 33 23.89 44.17 3.45
N SER A 34 23.12 43.11 3.64
CA SER A 34 23.36 42.17 4.71
C SER A 34 23.71 40.85 4.05
N THR A 35 24.94 40.43 4.24
CA THR A 35 25.47 39.14 3.81
C THR A 35 24.71 38.06 4.55
N MET A 36 23.66 37.51 3.90
CA MET A 36 23.02 36.30 4.37
C MET A 36 23.89 35.13 3.91
N VAL A 37 24.52 34.50 4.86
CA VAL A 37 25.05 33.15 4.73
C VAL A 37 23.86 32.27 4.39
N LEU A 38 23.79 31.85 3.14
CA LEU A 38 22.88 30.79 2.71
C LEU A 38 23.42 29.50 3.31
N GLU A 39 22.87 29.09 4.45
CA GLU A 39 22.90 27.67 4.82
C GLU A 39 22.21 26.91 3.69
N ASP A 40 23.00 26.22 2.92
CA ASP A 40 22.57 25.25 1.93
C ASP A 40 21.92 24.08 2.69
N LYS A 41 20.64 24.29 3.04
CA LYS A 41 19.79 23.21 3.54
C LYS A 41 19.42 22.39 2.33
N THR A 42 20.23 21.37 2.04
CA THR A 42 19.91 20.34 1.09
C THR A 42 18.55 19.78 1.49
N ILE A 43 17.52 20.24 0.79
CA ILE A 43 16.18 19.63 0.85
C ILE A 43 16.37 18.28 0.16
N GLU A 44 16.56 17.23 0.93
CA GLU A 44 16.37 15.88 0.40
C GLU A 44 14.94 15.85 -0.14
N ALA A 45 14.83 15.90 -1.47
CA ALA A 45 13.58 15.69 -2.15
C ALA A 45 13.11 14.28 -1.74
N SER A 46 12.09 14.20 -0.91
CA SER A 46 11.40 12.95 -0.63
C SER A 46 10.89 12.45 -1.97
N LYS A 47 11.56 11.44 -2.51
CA LYS A 47 11.16 10.79 -3.74
C LYS A 47 9.82 10.14 -3.44
N GLU A 48 8.74 10.62 -4.06
CA GLU A 48 7.45 9.93 -3.96
C GLU A 48 7.67 8.45 -4.31
N PRO A 49 7.11 7.54 -3.51
CA PRO A 49 7.28 6.11 -3.78
C PRO A 49 6.75 5.79 -5.16
N GLU A 50 7.52 5.01 -5.89
CA GLU A 50 7.20 4.59 -7.25
C GLU A 50 5.87 3.81 -7.26
N ASN A 51 5.09 3.94 -8.36
CA ASN A 51 3.83 3.23 -8.55
C ASN A 51 3.97 1.72 -8.19
N PRO A 52 3.20 1.19 -7.22
CA PRO A 52 3.38 -0.19 -6.75
C PRO A 52 2.84 -1.27 -7.72
N ARG A 53 2.09 -0.90 -8.76
CA ARG A 53 1.47 -1.86 -9.69
C ARG A 53 2.45 -2.82 -10.36
N PRO A 54 3.63 -2.42 -10.86
CA PRO A 54 4.60 -3.34 -11.43
C PRO A 54 5.08 -4.38 -10.42
N MET A 55 5.35 -3.98 -9.19
CA MET A 55 5.75 -4.86 -8.09
C MET A 55 4.64 -5.86 -7.75
N LEU A 56 3.39 -5.40 -7.64
CA LEU A 56 2.22 -6.26 -7.37
C LEU A 56 1.99 -7.30 -8.47
N LEU A 57 2.14 -6.92 -9.75
CA LEU A 57 2.06 -7.84 -10.88
C LEU A 57 3.19 -8.88 -10.81
N ALA A 58 4.41 -8.46 -10.52
CA ALA A 58 5.55 -9.37 -10.38
C ALA A 58 5.36 -10.35 -9.23
N PHE A 59 4.94 -9.88 -8.06
CA PHE A 59 4.60 -10.71 -6.90
C PHE A 59 3.54 -11.75 -7.26
N GLY A 60 2.37 -11.32 -7.76
CA GLY A 60 1.26 -12.23 -8.05
C GLY A 60 1.62 -13.26 -9.12
N ASN A 61 2.33 -12.85 -10.17
CA ASN A 61 2.79 -13.80 -11.20
C ASN A 61 3.80 -14.80 -10.66
N LYS A 62 4.76 -14.40 -9.81
CA LYS A 62 5.70 -15.33 -9.17
C LYS A 62 5.00 -16.25 -8.18
N PHE A 63 4.01 -15.75 -7.44
CA PHE A 63 3.21 -16.54 -6.50
C PHE A 63 2.42 -17.65 -7.20
N LEU A 64 1.93 -17.41 -8.43
CA LEU A 64 1.12 -18.35 -9.22
C LEU A 64 1.95 -19.28 -10.14
N ASN A 65 3.25 -19.02 -10.35
CA ASN A 65 4.09 -19.78 -11.28
C ASN A 65 5.27 -20.42 -10.55
N PHE A 66 5.16 -21.71 -10.25
CA PHE A 66 6.19 -22.46 -9.54
C PHE A 66 6.07 -23.97 -9.78
N ASN A 67 7.16 -24.71 -9.49
CA ASN A 67 7.19 -26.17 -9.56
C ASN A 67 7.28 -26.83 -8.17
N SER A 68 7.53 -26.01 -7.12
CA SER A 68 7.53 -26.44 -5.72
C SER A 68 7.19 -25.28 -4.80
N LEU A 69 6.69 -25.56 -3.58
CA LEU A 69 6.43 -24.52 -2.58
C LEU A 69 7.71 -23.79 -2.18
N LYS A 70 8.86 -24.47 -2.16
CA LYS A 70 10.16 -23.86 -1.91
C LYS A 70 10.48 -22.78 -2.96
N GLU A 71 10.32 -23.11 -4.26
CA GLU A 71 10.52 -22.16 -5.36
C GLU A 71 9.59 -20.95 -5.25
N ARG A 72 8.30 -21.18 -5.00
CA ARG A 72 7.33 -20.09 -4.77
C ARG A 72 7.80 -19.18 -3.64
N ASN A 73 8.08 -19.75 -2.47
CA ASN A 73 8.46 -18.97 -1.29
C ASN A 73 9.71 -18.13 -1.55
N GLN A 74 10.74 -18.72 -2.16
CA GLN A 74 11.96 -17.99 -2.51
C GLN A 74 11.71 -16.85 -3.49
N SER A 75 10.84 -17.06 -4.50
CA SER A 75 10.57 -16.08 -5.55
C SER A 75 9.77 -14.87 -5.10
N VAL A 76 8.94 -15.01 -4.03
CA VAL A 76 8.06 -13.93 -3.56
C VAL A 76 8.61 -13.19 -2.34
N LYS A 77 9.61 -13.75 -1.67
CA LYS A 77 10.15 -13.26 -0.41
C LYS A 77 10.60 -11.79 -0.46
N GLU A 78 11.23 -11.37 -1.55
CA GLU A 78 11.76 -10.02 -1.74
C GLU A 78 10.68 -8.92 -1.74
N TYR A 79 9.41 -9.28 -2.04
CA TYR A 79 8.29 -8.33 -2.10
C TYR A 79 7.61 -8.10 -0.75
N MET A 80 7.96 -8.85 0.27
CA MET A 80 7.22 -8.92 1.53
C MET A 80 8.05 -8.41 2.71
N THR A 81 7.36 -7.83 3.71
CA THR A 81 7.99 -7.56 5.01
C THR A 81 8.36 -8.86 5.71
N GLU A 82 9.29 -8.83 6.66
CA GLU A 82 9.64 -10.00 7.47
C GLU A 82 8.42 -10.56 8.20
N LYS A 83 7.61 -9.69 8.79
CA LYS A 83 6.34 -10.04 9.44
C LYS A 83 5.41 -10.81 8.49
N CYS A 84 5.19 -10.29 7.29
CA CYS A 84 4.31 -10.93 6.31
C CYS A 84 4.84 -12.30 5.86
N GLN A 85 6.17 -12.46 5.73
CA GLN A 85 6.81 -13.73 5.43
C GLN A 85 6.57 -14.76 6.54
N GLU A 86 6.67 -14.36 7.81
CA GLU A 86 6.45 -15.24 8.97
C GLU A 86 4.98 -15.66 9.06
N GLU A 87 4.05 -14.72 9.01
CA GLU A 87 2.61 -14.96 9.10
C GLU A 87 2.09 -15.90 7.99
N ASN A 88 2.70 -15.86 6.81
CA ASN A 88 2.32 -16.68 5.66
C ASN A 88 3.19 -17.91 5.42
N GLY A 89 4.10 -18.22 6.34
CA GLY A 89 4.99 -19.39 6.23
C GLY A 89 5.94 -19.36 5.02
N ILE A 90 6.27 -18.15 4.52
CA ILE A 90 7.18 -17.96 3.39
C ILE A 90 8.63 -18.32 3.77
N ASN A 91 8.97 -18.17 5.05
CA ASN A 91 10.29 -18.51 5.60
C ASN A 91 10.48 -20.01 5.85
N VAL A 92 9.42 -20.82 5.69
CA VAL A 92 9.49 -22.26 5.93
C VAL A 92 10.01 -22.98 4.68
N ASP A 93 11.03 -23.80 4.84
CA ASP A 93 11.57 -24.66 3.77
C ASP A 93 10.71 -25.92 3.64
N LEU A 94 9.67 -25.84 2.78
CA LEU A 94 8.76 -26.94 2.49
C LEU A 94 9.15 -27.56 1.15
N ASP A 95 9.66 -28.79 1.16
CA ASP A 95 9.95 -29.56 -0.07
C ASP A 95 8.69 -30.28 -0.60
N ALA A 96 7.60 -29.51 -0.79
CA ALA A 96 6.39 -30.02 -1.40
C ALA A 96 6.40 -29.75 -2.91
N LYS A 97 6.47 -30.81 -3.69
CA LYS A 97 6.48 -30.73 -5.17
C LYS A 97 5.06 -30.73 -5.71
N PHE A 98 4.62 -29.59 -6.18
CA PHE A 98 3.49 -29.47 -7.08
C PHE A 98 3.66 -28.24 -7.96
N ARG A 99 3.07 -28.29 -9.12
CA ARG A 99 3.17 -27.22 -10.12
C ARG A 99 1.91 -26.38 -10.11
N SER A 100 2.09 -25.09 -10.20
CA SER A 100 1.07 -24.12 -10.54
C SER A 100 1.54 -23.24 -11.68
N VAL A 101 0.61 -22.83 -12.54
CA VAL A 101 0.82 -21.88 -13.63
C VAL A 101 -0.34 -20.91 -13.64
N GLY A 102 -0.05 -19.63 -13.59
CA GLY A 102 -1.10 -18.61 -13.55
C GLY A 102 -0.61 -17.24 -13.98
N LYS A 103 -1.53 -16.29 -13.99
CA LYS A 103 -1.25 -14.89 -14.29
C LYS A 103 -2.21 -13.98 -13.56
N ILE A 104 -1.73 -12.80 -13.20
CA ILE A 104 -2.58 -11.70 -12.75
C ILE A 104 -3.17 -11.01 -14.00
N ILE A 105 -4.49 -10.85 -14.00
CA ILE A 105 -5.26 -10.24 -15.08
C ILE A 105 -5.48 -8.75 -14.82
N LYS A 106 -5.82 -8.40 -13.55
CA LYS A 106 -6.14 -7.03 -13.17
C LYS A 106 -5.63 -6.72 -11.77
N VAL A 107 -5.25 -5.46 -11.56
CA VAL A 107 -4.90 -4.89 -10.26
C VAL A 107 -5.83 -3.72 -10.03
N PHE A 108 -6.54 -3.73 -8.92
CA PHE A 108 -7.41 -2.66 -8.46
C PHE A 108 -6.81 -2.05 -7.20
N GLN A 109 -6.91 -0.74 -7.06
CA GLN A 109 -6.61 -0.02 -5.82
C GLN A 109 -7.91 0.27 -5.10
N ASP A 110 -7.91 0.13 -3.78
CA ASP A 110 -9.02 0.52 -2.96
C ASP A 110 -9.17 2.06 -2.99
N THR A 111 -10.42 2.55 -3.02
CA THR A 111 -10.70 3.99 -3.08
C THR A 111 -10.56 4.69 -1.75
N ASP A 112 -10.71 3.94 -0.66
CA ASP A 112 -10.70 4.46 0.71
C ASP A 112 -9.35 4.20 1.40
N ASN A 113 -8.53 3.30 0.83
CA ASN A 113 -7.21 2.96 1.34
C ASN A 113 -6.19 2.83 0.20
N GLU A 114 -5.41 3.88 -0.04
CA GLU A 114 -4.41 3.94 -1.12
C GLU A 114 -3.33 2.86 -1.05
N LYS A 115 -3.15 2.22 0.12
CA LYS A 115 -2.18 1.14 0.33
C LYS A 115 -2.79 -0.26 0.23
N GLN A 116 -4.10 -0.36 -0.09
CA GLN A 116 -4.78 -1.63 -0.27
C GLN A 116 -5.09 -1.89 -1.74
N TYR A 117 -4.83 -3.13 -2.17
CA TYR A 117 -5.00 -3.56 -3.54
C TYR A 117 -5.68 -4.92 -3.62
N ALA A 118 -6.47 -5.12 -4.69
CA ALA A 118 -7.00 -6.41 -5.08
C ALA A 118 -6.38 -6.84 -6.42
N LEU A 119 -5.82 -8.06 -6.47
CA LEU A 119 -5.25 -8.64 -7.67
C LEU A 119 -6.14 -9.80 -8.11
N LEU A 120 -6.78 -9.68 -9.27
CA LEU A 120 -7.56 -10.75 -9.88
C LEU A 120 -6.67 -11.51 -10.85
N GLY A 121 -6.68 -12.83 -10.76
CA GLY A 121 -5.88 -13.71 -11.61
C GLY A 121 -6.57 -15.01 -11.98
N GLU A 122 -5.87 -15.79 -12.78
CA GLU A 122 -6.22 -17.18 -13.14
C GLU A 122 -5.06 -18.09 -12.75
N GLU A 123 -5.38 -19.26 -12.25
CA GLU A 123 -4.42 -20.30 -11.89
C GLU A 123 -4.86 -21.66 -12.45
N ASP A 124 -3.91 -22.41 -12.99
CA ASP A 124 -4.04 -23.85 -13.24
C ASP A 124 -3.11 -24.58 -12.24
N SER A 125 -3.71 -25.16 -11.24
CA SER A 125 -3.01 -25.91 -10.21
C SER A 125 -3.48 -27.36 -10.23
N ARG A 126 -2.56 -28.29 -10.48
CA ARG A 126 -2.85 -29.72 -10.59
C ARG A 126 -3.90 -30.07 -11.65
N GLY A 127 -3.99 -29.30 -12.73
CA GLY A 127 -4.97 -29.47 -13.79
C GLY A 127 -6.36 -28.90 -13.48
N VAL A 128 -6.50 -28.18 -12.37
CA VAL A 128 -7.73 -27.46 -12.01
C VAL A 128 -7.53 -25.98 -12.26
N LYS A 129 -8.39 -25.42 -13.11
CA LYS A 129 -8.39 -23.97 -13.40
C LYS A 129 -9.32 -23.26 -12.43
N ASN A 130 -8.79 -22.23 -11.78
CA ASN A 130 -9.53 -21.39 -10.85
C ASN A 130 -9.29 -19.92 -11.19
N GLU A 131 -10.28 -19.09 -10.91
CA GLU A 131 -10.05 -17.67 -10.71
C GLU A 131 -9.50 -17.48 -9.29
N VAL A 132 -8.59 -16.53 -9.12
CA VAL A 132 -7.94 -16.27 -7.85
C VAL A 132 -7.98 -14.77 -7.52
N LEU A 133 -8.11 -14.49 -6.24
CA LEU A 133 -8.10 -13.13 -5.71
C LEU A 133 -7.02 -13.02 -4.63
N PHE A 134 -6.16 -12.01 -4.77
CA PHE A 134 -5.33 -11.52 -3.69
C PHE A 134 -5.89 -10.21 -3.16
N VAL A 135 -5.99 -10.06 -1.86
CA VAL A 135 -6.16 -8.77 -1.21
C VAL A 135 -4.86 -8.46 -0.50
N VAL A 136 -4.23 -7.35 -0.86
CA VAL A 136 -2.86 -7.00 -0.47
C VAL A 136 -2.85 -5.67 0.24
N GLN A 137 -2.18 -5.61 1.39
CA GLN A 137 -1.88 -4.38 2.11
C GLN A 137 -0.40 -4.04 1.96
N LEU A 138 -0.10 -2.82 1.55
CA LEU A 138 1.26 -2.32 1.38
C LEU A 138 1.69 -1.45 2.55
N VAL A 139 3.00 -1.45 2.80
CA VAL A 139 3.72 -0.46 3.61
C VAL A 139 4.90 0.07 2.80
N GLU A 140 5.46 1.16 3.25
CA GLU A 140 6.68 1.73 2.71
C GLU A 140 7.83 1.45 3.69
N GLU A 141 8.88 0.79 3.19
CA GLU A 141 10.12 0.52 3.92
C GLU A 141 11.29 1.01 3.05
N ASP A 142 12.12 1.87 3.58
CA ASP A 142 13.31 2.42 2.92
C ASP A 142 13.01 3.04 1.53
N GLY A 143 11.86 3.72 1.41
CA GLY A 143 11.41 4.35 0.15
C GLY A 143 10.91 3.37 -0.91
N GLN A 144 10.64 2.12 -0.54
CA GLN A 144 10.10 1.09 -1.41
C GLN A 144 8.81 0.50 -0.84
N TYR A 145 7.88 0.12 -1.71
CA TYR A 145 6.70 -0.62 -1.27
C TYR A 145 7.05 -2.07 -0.96
N LYS A 146 6.49 -2.55 0.17
CA LYS A 146 6.49 -3.96 0.59
C LYS A 146 5.09 -4.40 0.92
N ILE A 147 4.81 -5.68 0.71
CA ILE A 147 3.57 -6.33 1.12
C ILE A 147 3.70 -6.65 2.62
N ASP A 148 2.86 -6.02 3.44
CA ASP A 148 2.83 -6.25 4.90
C ASP A 148 1.77 -7.28 5.31
N ASN A 149 0.74 -7.42 4.48
CA ASN A 149 -0.29 -8.46 4.64
C ASN A 149 -0.86 -8.82 3.28
N PHE A 150 -1.24 -10.08 3.10
CA PHE A 150 -2.05 -10.51 1.97
C PHE A 150 -2.94 -11.68 2.31
N ARG A 151 -4.06 -11.78 1.61
CA ARG A 151 -4.96 -12.93 1.61
C ARG A 151 -5.08 -13.44 0.19
N TYR A 152 -4.98 -14.75 0.03
CA TYR A 152 -5.15 -15.46 -1.24
C TYR A 152 -6.40 -16.34 -1.15
N GLU A 153 -7.27 -16.25 -2.14
CA GLU A 153 -8.50 -17.01 -2.24
C GLU A 153 -8.67 -17.57 -3.65
N GLN A 154 -9.08 -18.83 -3.74
CA GLN A 154 -9.56 -19.40 -5.00
C GLN A 154 -11.07 -19.13 -5.10
N LEU A 155 -11.48 -18.48 -6.17
CA LEU A 155 -12.87 -18.20 -6.45
C LEU A 155 -13.47 -19.42 -7.18
N HIS A 156 -14.41 -20.11 -6.54
CA HIS A 156 -15.10 -21.21 -7.18
C HIS A 156 -16.14 -20.63 -8.14
N VAL A 157 -15.91 -20.78 -9.44
CA VAL A 157 -16.93 -20.52 -10.47
C VAL A 157 -17.83 -21.74 -10.52
N HIS A 158 -19.06 -21.60 -10.06
CA HIS A 158 -20.11 -22.63 -10.15
C HIS A 158 -20.76 -22.64 -11.55
#